data_8b44afb91fb64c322600e2c903e8cc13
#
_entry.id   8b44afb91fb64c322600e2c903e8cc13
#
_cell.length_a   1.000
_cell.length_b   1.000
_cell.length_c   1.000
_cell.angle_alpha   90.00
_cell.angle_beta   90.00
_cell.angle_gamma   90.00
#
_symmetry.space_group_name_H-M   'P 1'
#
loop_
_entity.id
_entity.type
_entity.pdbx_description
1 polymer ?
#
loop_
_entity_poly.entity_id
_entity_poly.type
_entity_poly.pdbx_seq_one_letter_code
_entity_poly.pdbx_strand_id
1 'polypeptide(L)'
;MKQRTTVERKSERELVITRTFDGPARLVFEAWTRPELLKRWWAPRSSGMSLLSCEADVRVGGKYRFEFGREGSKPVMAFFGKYIEVVPNARLVWTNEESDDGAVSTLTFAEKDGKTLLVLHEIYPSKEALDASIEGMEGGMPETFAQLDELLVTLGAGGS
;
A
#
# COMPACT_ATOMS: atom_id res chain seq x y z
N MET A 1 -9.17 -19.53 8.16
CA MET A 1 -10.05 -18.72 7.29
C MET A 1 -9.24 -17.63 6.60
N LYS A 2 -9.40 -17.49 5.30
CA LYS A 2 -8.70 -16.44 4.58
C LYS A 2 -9.21 -15.08 4.94
N GLN A 3 -8.30 -14.13 5.11
CA GLN A 3 -8.67 -12.75 5.34
C GLN A 3 -9.24 -12.17 4.05
N ARG A 4 -10.14 -11.23 4.19
CA ARG A 4 -10.78 -10.59 3.05
C ARG A 4 -10.40 -9.13 2.99
N THR A 5 -10.06 -8.67 1.79
CA THR A 5 -9.84 -7.25 1.55
C THR A 5 -11.19 -6.61 1.25
N THR A 6 -11.54 -5.55 1.99
CA THR A 6 -12.76 -4.80 1.72
C THR A 6 -12.38 -3.43 1.17
N VAL A 7 -13.11 -2.99 0.16
CA VAL A 7 -12.95 -1.66 -0.45
C VAL A 7 -14.29 -0.96 -0.33
N GLU A 8 -14.32 0.16 0.37
CA GLU A 8 -15.56 0.86 0.65
C GLU A 8 -15.43 2.34 0.33
N ARG A 9 -16.40 2.86 -0.42
CA ARG A 9 -16.47 4.29 -0.70
C ARG A 9 -17.26 4.95 0.43
N LYS A 10 -16.59 5.76 1.24
CA LYS A 10 -17.21 6.42 2.39
C LYS A 10 -17.93 7.70 2.02
N SER A 11 -17.48 8.38 0.97
CA SER A 11 -18.07 9.62 0.50
C SER A 11 -17.69 9.83 -0.95
N GLU A 12 -18.06 10.97 -1.53
CA GLU A 12 -17.71 11.28 -2.91
C GLU A 12 -16.20 11.30 -3.13
N ARG A 13 -15.42 11.61 -2.10
CA ARG A 13 -13.96 11.75 -2.22
C ARG A 13 -13.16 10.82 -1.31
N GLU A 14 -13.82 9.97 -0.53
CA GLU A 14 -13.12 9.10 0.45
C GLU A 14 -13.27 7.63 0.13
N LEU A 15 -12.14 6.93 0.16
CA LEU A 15 -12.09 5.49 -0.05
C LEU A 15 -11.40 4.85 1.15
N VAL A 16 -11.96 3.75 1.66
CA VAL A 16 -11.37 3.01 2.77
C VAL A 16 -11.16 1.56 2.37
N ILE A 17 -9.94 1.08 2.50
CA ILE A 17 -9.56 -0.30 2.23
C ILE A 17 -9.12 -0.92 3.55
N THR A 18 -9.71 -2.06 3.88
CA THR A 18 -9.48 -2.71 5.17
C THR A 18 -9.09 -4.17 4.98
N ARG A 19 -8.11 -4.62 5.74
CA ARG A 19 -7.73 -6.02 5.77
C ARG A 19 -6.98 -6.36 7.05
N THR A 20 -7.21 -7.56 7.58
CA THR A 20 -6.45 -8.09 8.71
C THR A 20 -5.36 -9.01 8.16
N PHE A 21 -4.13 -8.83 8.64
CA PHE A 21 -2.99 -9.66 8.29
C PHE A 21 -2.55 -10.50 9.47
N ASP A 22 -2.09 -11.73 9.22
CA ASP A 22 -1.56 -12.63 10.25
C ASP A 22 -0.11 -12.29 10.52
N GLY A 23 0.12 -11.36 11.43
CA GLY A 23 1.46 -10.96 11.82
C GLY A 23 1.44 -9.70 12.66
N PRO A 24 2.53 -9.45 13.38
CA PRO A 24 2.61 -8.26 14.23
C PRO A 24 2.77 -6.98 13.41
N ALA A 25 2.33 -5.87 13.99
CA ALA A 25 2.36 -4.58 13.29
C ALA A 25 3.77 -4.20 12.82
N ARG A 26 4.80 -4.55 13.58
CA ARG A 26 6.18 -4.22 13.17
C ARG A 26 6.57 -4.86 11.85
N LEU A 27 6.14 -6.11 11.58
CA LEU A 27 6.45 -6.76 10.31
C LEU A 27 5.62 -6.18 9.16
N VAL A 28 4.35 -5.90 9.41
CA VAL A 28 3.50 -5.27 8.38
C VAL A 28 4.04 -3.88 8.05
N PHE A 29 4.44 -3.11 9.06
CA PHE A 29 5.03 -1.80 8.87
C PHE A 29 6.34 -1.88 8.06
N GLU A 30 7.21 -2.85 8.38
CA GLU A 30 8.45 -3.05 7.61
C GLU A 30 8.15 -3.36 6.14
N ALA A 31 7.13 -4.19 5.88
CA ALA A 31 6.75 -4.52 4.51
C ALA A 31 6.29 -3.29 3.71
N TRP A 32 5.75 -2.29 4.37
CA TRP A 32 5.30 -1.05 3.74
C TRP A 32 6.38 0.02 3.64
N THR A 33 7.51 -0.15 4.33
CA THR A 33 8.50 0.92 4.44
C THR A 33 9.89 0.55 3.92
N ARG A 34 10.20 -0.73 3.82
CA ARG A 34 11.50 -1.18 3.34
C ARG A 34 11.45 -1.48 1.84
N PRO A 35 12.25 -0.77 1.03
CA PRO A 35 12.21 -0.95 -0.43
C PRO A 35 12.38 -2.39 -0.90
N GLU A 36 13.29 -3.14 -0.28
CA GLU A 36 13.54 -4.53 -0.66
C GLU A 36 12.32 -5.43 -0.41
N LEU A 37 11.48 -5.08 0.56
CA LEU A 37 10.25 -5.81 0.82
C LEU A 37 9.12 -5.34 -0.07
N LEU A 38 9.00 -4.03 -0.29
CA LEU A 38 7.98 -3.47 -1.18
C LEU A 38 8.05 -4.07 -2.58
N LYS A 39 9.25 -4.29 -3.09
CA LYS A 39 9.45 -4.88 -4.42
C LYS A 39 8.85 -6.27 -4.54
N ARG A 40 8.66 -6.96 -3.44
CA ARG A 40 8.19 -8.35 -3.44
C ARG A 40 6.67 -8.48 -3.50
N TRP A 41 5.91 -7.43 -3.16
CA TRP A 41 4.45 -7.58 -3.09
C TRP A 41 3.65 -6.45 -3.72
N TRP A 42 4.25 -5.31 -3.99
CA TRP A 42 3.51 -4.09 -4.37
C TRP A 42 2.76 -4.19 -5.69
N ALA A 43 3.30 -4.85 -6.70
CA ALA A 43 2.65 -4.96 -8.01
C ALA A 43 1.91 -6.28 -8.17
N PRO A 44 0.61 -6.28 -8.58
CA PRO A 44 -0.10 -7.54 -8.79
C PRO A 44 0.56 -8.37 -9.88
N ARG A 45 0.77 -9.66 -9.61
CA ARG A 45 1.41 -10.55 -10.58
C ARG A 45 0.64 -10.66 -11.90
N SER A 46 -0.70 -10.57 -11.81
CA SER A 46 -1.55 -10.65 -12.99
C SER A 46 -1.35 -9.50 -13.96
N SER A 47 -0.78 -8.38 -13.50
CA SER A 47 -0.52 -7.24 -14.37
C SER A 47 0.68 -7.45 -15.29
N GLY A 48 1.54 -8.43 -14.99
CA GLY A 48 2.78 -8.64 -15.73
C GLY A 48 3.85 -7.60 -15.46
N MET A 49 3.58 -6.67 -14.55
CA MET A 49 4.51 -5.60 -14.19
C MET A 49 5.17 -5.86 -12.86
N SER A 50 6.34 -5.25 -12.67
CA SER A 50 7.09 -5.35 -11.43
C SER A 50 7.48 -3.97 -10.97
N LEU A 51 7.80 -3.86 -9.69
CA LEU A 51 8.36 -2.64 -9.13
C LEU A 51 9.85 -2.63 -9.50
N LEU A 52 10.21 -1.88 -10.53
CA LEU A 52 11.58 -1.86 -11.08
C LEU A 52 12.54 -1.08 -10.21
N SER A 53 12.08 -0.01 -9.59
CA SER A 53 12.87 0.73 -8.62
C SER A 53 11.96 1.18 -7.49
N CYS A 54 12.53 1.29 -6.30
CA CYS A 54 11.78 1.68 -5.13
C CYS A 54 12.71 2.47 -4.21
N GLU A 55 12.37 3.73 -3.99
CA GLU A 55 13.08 4.59 -3.07
C GLU A 55 12.08 5.10 -2.04
N ALA A 56 12.41 5.02 -0.77
CA ALA A 56 11.54 5.50 0.29
C ALA A 56 12.37 6.01 1.46
N ASP A 57 12.24 7.30 1.74
CA ASP A 57 12.87 7.93 2.89
C ASP A 57 11.77 8.12 3.94
N VAL A 58 11.57 7.09 4.77
CA VAL A 58 10.41 7.00 5.65
C VAL A 58 10.62 7.84 6.91
N ARG A 59 10.34 9.12 6.77
CA ARG A 59 10.37 10.11 7.86
C ARG A 59 9.52 11.29 7.43
N VAL A 60 9.11 12.11 8.37
CA VAL A 60 8.32 13.30 8.06
C VAL A 60 9.14 14.20 7.11
N GLY A 61 8.53 14.53 5.97
CA GLY A 61 9.20 15.31 4.92
C GLY A 61 10.03 14.49 3.96
N GLY A 62 10.24 13.19 4.22
CA GLY A 62 10.97 12.30 3.32
C GLY A 62 10.15 12.00 2.08
N LYS A 63 10.85 11.70 0.98
CA LYS A 63 10.19 11.43 -0.30
C LYS A 63 10.23 9.95 -0.65
N TYR A 64 9.28 9.53 -1.48
CA TYR A 64 9.28 8.18 -2.03
C TYR A 64 9.09 8.25 -3.54
N ARG A 65 9.59 7.22 -4.25
CA ARG A 65 9.37 7.08 -5.68
C ARG A 65 9.40 5.60 -6.03
N PHE A 66 8.33 5.11 -6.64
CA PHE A 66 8.19 3.73 -7.09
C PHE A 66 8.00 3.74 -8.60
N GLU A 67 8.85 3.00 -9.31
CA GLU A 67 8.74 2.89 -10.77
C GLU A 67 8.34 1.49 -11.18
N PHE A 68 7.30 1.38 -12.00
CA PHE A 68 6.74 0.12 -12.45
C PHE A 68 6.95 -0.10 -13.93
N GLY A 69 7.13 -1.35 -14.31
CA GLY A 69 7.24 -1.74 -15.70
C GLY A 69 7.50 -3.23 -15.82
N ARG A 70 7.76 -3.69 -17.02
CA ARG A 70 8.14 -5.07 -17.24
C ARG A 70 9.63 -5.22 -17.01
N GLU A 71 10.05 -6.32 -16.37
CA GLU A 71 11.45 -6.58 -16.15
C GLU A 71 12.23 -6.53 -17.47
N GLY A 72 13.38 -5.85 -17.44
CA GLY A 72 14.21 -5.68 -18.63
C GLY A 72 13.77 -4.55 -19.54
N SER A 73 12.69 -3.85 -19.21
CA SER A 73 12.18 -2.73 -20.00
C SER A 73 12.27 -1.43 -19.20
N LYS A 74 11.99 -0.32 -19.87
CA LYS A 74 11.95 0.98 -19.20
C LYS A 74 10.67 1.08 -18.36
N PRO A 75 10.72 1.84 -17.26
CA PRO A 75 9.50 2.07 -16.48
C PRO A 75 8.40 2.70 -17.32
N VAL A 76 7.16 2.25 -17.12
CA VAL A 76 6.00 2.78 -17.84
C VAL A 76 5.14 3.67 -16.95
N MET A 77 5.33 3.62 -15.63
CA MET A 77 4.64 4.52 -14.72
C MET A 77 5.44 4.68 -13.44
N ALA A 78 5.22 5.80 -12.76
CA ALA A 78 5.88 6.09 -11.50
C ALA A 78 4.87 6.66 -10.52
N PHE A 79 4.98 6.26 -9.25
CA PHE A 79 4.25 6.86 -8.15
C PHE A 79 5.26 7.55 -7.25
N PHE A 80 4.99 8.77 -6.86
CA PHE A 80 5.89 9.51 -6.00
C PHE A 80 5.14 10.54 -5.16
N GLY A 81 5.76 10.95 -4.08
CA GLY A 81 5.21 11.91 -3.15
C GLY A 81 6.11 12.02 -1.93
N LYS A 82 5.52 12.40 -0.82
CA LYS A 82 6.28 12.56 0.42
C LYS A 82 5.46 12.06 1.61
N TYR A 83 6.18 11.69 2.67
CA TYR A 83 5.56 11.31 3.93
C TYR A 83 5.31 12.57 4.76
N ILE A 84 4.09 12.74 5.25
CA ILE A 84 3.73 13.88 6.09
C ILE A 84 3.53 13.49 7.55
N GLU A 85 3.35 12.19 7.81
CA GLU A 85 3.33 11.69 9.18
C GLU A 85 3.90 10.28 9.20
N VAL A 86 4.75 9.98 10.18
CA VAL A 86 5.32 8.63 10.37
C VAL A 86 5.32 8.31 11.85
N VAL A 87 4.49 7.34 12.25
CA VAL A 87 4.49 6.81 13.62
C VAL A 87 4.82 5.33 13.48
N PRO A 88 6.04 4.91 13.88
CA PRO A 88 6.47 3.54 13.67
C PRO A 88 5.48 2.51 14.21
N ASN A 89 5.18 1.52 13.37
CA ASN A 89 4.27 0.41 13.66
C ASN A 89 2.82 0.81 13.93
N ALA A 90 2.46 2.07 13.68
CA ALA A 90 1.12 2.57 13.99
C ALA A 90 0.47 3.36 12.86
N ARG A 91 1.21 4.26 12.18
CA ARG A 91 0.57 5.15 11.22
C ARG A 91 1.55 5.75 10.23
N LEU A 92 1.13 5.77 8.96
CA LEU A 92 1.84 6.47 7.88
C LEU A 92 0.83 7.35 7.16
N VAL A 93 1.24 8.58 6.84
CA VAL A 93 0.44 9.47 5.99
C VAL A 93 1.35 9.97 4.89
N TRP A 94 0.91 9.84 3.65
CA TRP A 94 1.71 10.30 2.51
C TRP A 94 0.84 10.94 1.45
N THR A 95 1.48 11.74 0.59
CA THR A 95 0.84 12.34 -0.56
C THR A 95 1.12 11.50 -1.80
N ASN A 96 0.27 11.64 -2.79
CA ASN A 96 0.49 11.05 -4.12
C ASN A 96 0.58 12.23 -5.07
N GLU A 97 1.78 12.51 -5.58
CA GLU A 97 2.06 13.75 -6.31
C GLU A 97 2.31 13.55 -7.81
N GLU A 98 2.10 12.35 -8.31
CA GLU A 98 2.27 12.03 -9.72
C GLU A 98 1.24 12.72 -10.61
N SER A 99 0.15 13.21 -10.04
CA SER A 99 -0.84 13.99 -10.77
C SER A 99 -1.58 14.91 -9.80
N ASP A 100 -2.31 15.89 -10.35
CA ASP A 100 -3.14 16.79 -9.54
C ASP A 100 -4.33 16.06 -8.92
N ASP A 101 -4.63 14.86 -9.42
CA ASP A 101 -5.73 14.03 -8.90
C ASP A 101 -5.31 13.07 -7.81
N GLY A 102 -4.08 13.18 -7.34
CA GLY A 102 -3.55 12.27 -6.33
C GLY A 102 -4.19 12.42 -4.97
N ALA A 103 -4.44 11.30 -4.31
CA ALA A 103 -5.04 11.26 -2.99
C ALA A 103 -4.01 11.52 -1.89
N VAL A 104 -4.50 11.94 -0.72
CA VAL A 104 -3.71 11.87 0.52
C VAL A 104 -4.09 10.55 1.18
N SER A 105 -3.09 9.72 1.45
CA SER A 105 -3.28 8.37 1.97
C SER A 105 -2.86 8.28 3.43
N THR A 106 -3.76 7.74 4.26
CA THR A 106 -3.49 7.48 5.68
C THR A 106 -3.58 5.98 5.91
N LEU A 107 -2.49 5.38 6.37
CA LEU A 107 -2.42 3.95 6.64
C LEU A 107 -2.25 3.76 8.13
N THR A 108 -3.13 2.99 8.76
CA THR A 108 -3.04 2.69 10.18
C THR A 108 -2.87 1.19 10.41
N PHE A 109 -2.11 0.86 11.45
CA PHE A 109 -1.78 -0.50 11.82
C PHE A 109 -2.25 -0.71 13.26
N ALA A 110 -3.24 -1.56 13.45
CA ALA A 110 -3.76 -1.85 14.80
C ALA A 110 -3.52 -3.33 15.10
N GLU A 111 -2.59 -3.61 15.98
CA GLU A 111 -2.27 -4.99 16.34
C GLU A 111 -3.16 -5.48 17.47
N LYS A 112 -3.65 -6.72 17.32
CA LYS A 112 -4.40 -7.40 18.36
C LYS A 112 -4.20 -8.89 18.20
N ASP A 113 -3.80 -9.56 19.28
CA ASP A 113 -3.62 -11.02 19.31
C ASP A 113 -2.68 -11.54 18.22
N GLY A 114 -1.61 -10.80 17.95
CA GLY A 114 -0.62 -11.19 16.95
C GLY A 114 -1.04 -10.93 15.51
N LYS A 115 -2.19 -10.30 15.29
CA LYS A 115 -2.67 -9.94 13.97
C LYS A 115 -2.74 -8.43 13.86
N THR A 116 -2.68 -7.92 12.64
CA THR A 116 -2.71 -6.47 12.39
C THR A 116 -3.90 -6.12 11.52
N LEU A 117 -4.76 -5.25 12.01
CA LEU A 117 -5.81 -4.65 11.18
C LEU A 117 -5.20 -3.47 10.45
N LEU A 118 -5.15 -3.56 9.14
CA LEU A 118 -4.64 -2.51 8.28
C LEU A 118 -5.81 -1.73 7.70
N VAL A 119 -5.80 -0.42 7.86
CA VAL A 119 -6.82 0.45 7.28
C VAL A 119 -6.13 1.51 6.44
N LEU A 120 -6.41 1.51 5.15
CA LEU A 120 -5.92 2.52 4.22
C LEU A 120 -7.08 3.46 3.90
N HIS A 121 -6.96 4.71 4.32
CA HIS A 121 -7.96 5.74 4.08
C HIS A 121 -7.40 6.74 3.08
N GLU A 122 -8.08 6.93 1.96
CA GLU A 122 -7.64 7.87 0.93
C GLU A 122 -8.65 8.97 0.73
N ILE A 123 -8.17 10.20 0.67
CA ILE A 123 -9.00 11.38 0.41
C ILE A 123 -8.54 11.98 -0.92
N TYR A 124 -9.45 12.00 -1.89
CA TYR A 124 -9.17 12.50 -3.23
C TYR A 124 -9.55 13.97 -3.36
N PRO A 125 -8.95 14.71 -4.29
CA PRO A 125 -9.28 16.13 -4.47
C PRO A 125 -10.65 16.37 -5.08
N SER A 126 -11.24 15.35 -5.73
CA SER A 126 -12.54 15.47 -6.36
C SER A 126 -13.24 14.12 -6.46
N LYS A 127 -14.54 14.14 -6.70
CA LYS A 127 -15.32 12.93 -6.94
C LYS A 127 -14.81 12.22 -8.18
N GLU A 128 -14.49 12.97 -9.23
CA GLU A 128 -14.01 12.40 -10.49
C GLU A 128 -12.68 11.68 -10.32
N ALA A 129 -11.80 12.20 -9.46
CA ALA A 129 -10.52 11.56 -9.20
C ALA A 129 -10.73 10.20 -8.54
N LEU A 130 -11.66 10.12 -7.58
CA LEU A 130 -11.98 8.84 -6.94
C LEU A 130 -12.66 7.89 -7.94
N ASP A 131 -13.60 8.39 -8.73
CA ASP A 131 -14.28 7.57 -9.74
C ASP A 131 -13.27 6.92 -10.69
N ALA A 132 -12.22 7.65 -11.05
CA ALA A 132 -11.19 7.14 -11.97
C ALA A 132 -10.30 6.07 -11.32
N SER A 133 -10.16 6.08 -10.00
CA SER A 133 -9.24 5.19 -9.28
C SER A 133 -9.91 3.95 -8.72
N ILE A 134 -11.21 4.02 -8.40
CA ILE A 134 -11.86 2.98 -7.60
C ILE A 134 -11.86 1.60 -8.23
N GLU A 135 -12.04 1.51 -9.55
CA GLU A 135 -12.04 0.21 -10.24
C GLU A 135 -10.68 -0.49 -10.11
N GLY A 136 -9.60 0.27 -10.30
CA GLY A 136 -8.26 -0.29 -10.16
C GLY A 136 -7.99 -0.76 -8.74
N MET A 137 -8.46 -0.02 -7.75
CA MET A 137 -8.29 -0.40 -6.34
C MET A 137 -9.09 -1.65 -6.00
N GLU A 138 -10.35 -1.72 -6.46
CA GLU A 138 -11.18 -2.90 -6.21
C GLU A 138 -10.63 -4.16 -6.89
N GLY A 139 -10.05 -4.00 -8.09
CA GLY A 139 -9.50 -5.13 -8.84
C GLY A 139 -8.11 -5.54 -8.40
N GLY A 140 -7.24 -4.57 -8.06
CA GLY A 140 -5.82 -4.82 -7.79
C GLY A 140 -5.47 -5.08 -6.33
N MET A 141 -6.13 -4.38 -5.40
CA MET A 141 -5.75 -4.47 -3.98
C MET A 141 -5.91 -5.86 -3.38
N PRO A 142 -6.98 -6.63 -3.67
CA PRO A 142 -7.09 -7.98 -3.11
C PRO A 142 -5.92 -8.88 -3.49
N GLU A 143 -5.49 -8.83 -4.76
CA GLU A 143 -4.34 -9.60 -5.21
C GLU A 143 -3.05 -9.13 -4.56
N THR A 144 -2.84 -7.82 -4.53
CA THR A 144 -1.64 -7.23 -3.94
C THR A 144 -1.53 -7.58 -2.45
N PHE A 145 -2.63 -7.50 -1.72
CA PHE A 145 -2.63 -7.85 -0.30
C PHE A 145 -2.46 -9.36 -0.07
N ALA A 146 -2.94 -10.20 -1.00
CA ALA A 146 -2.66 -11.64 -0.91
C ALA A 146 -1.16 -11.90 -1.06
N GLN A 147 -0.48 -11.13 -1.90
CA GLN A 147 0.96 -11.22 -2.05
C GLN A 147 1.69 -10.74 -0.79
N LEU A 148 1.15 -9.74 -0.11
CA LEU A 148 1.69 -9.31 1.18
C LEU A 148 1.55 -10.41 2.23
N ASP A 149 0.42 -11.13 2.26
CA ASP A 149 0.26 -12.28 3.16
C ASP A 149 1.36 -13.32 2.91
N GLU A 150 1.66 -13.63 1.66
CA GLU A 150 2.72 -14.58 1.33
C GLU A 150 4.08 -14.10 1.81
N LEU A 151 4.36 -12.81 1.67
CA LEU A 151 5.60 -12.24 2.16
C LEU A 151 5.70 -12.37 3.68
N LEU A 152 4.62 -12.08 4.40
CA LEU A 152 4.64 -12.16 5.86
C LEU A 152 4.95 -13.56 6.35
N VAL A 153 4.46 -14.59 5.64
CA VAL A 153 4.80 -15.99 5.96
C VAL A 153 6.31 -16.20 5.83
N THR A 154 6.92 -15.67 4.77
CA THR A 154 8.39 -15.82 4.59
C THR A 154 9.18 -15.05 5.64
N LEU A 155 8.60 -14.02 6.24
CA LEU A 155 9.25 -13.26 7.32
C LEU A 155 9.03 -13.92 8.69
N GLY A 156 8.32 -15.05 8.72
CA GLY A 156 8.10 -15.80 9.95
C GLY A 156 6.86 -15.43 10.75
N ALA A 157 6.03 -14.52 10.21
CA ALA A 157 4.91 -13.99 10.98
C ALA A 157 3.84 -15.04 11.30
N GLY A 158 3.44 -15.81 10.30
CA GLY A 158 2.37 -16.78 10.47
C GLY A 158 2.81 -18.17 10.88
N GLY A 159 4.10 -18.44 10.91
CA GLY A 159 4.64 -19.77 11.13
C GLY A 159 5.31 -19.99 12.46
N SER A 160 5.33 -19.02 13.29
CA SER A 160 6.07 -19.09 14.55
C SER A 160 5.41 -19.88 15.65
#